data_a624b7163447f23ee8add1b318feb157
#
_entry.id   a624b7163447f23ee8add1b318feb157
#
_cell.length_a   1.000
_cell.length_b   1.000
_cell.length_c   1.000
_cell.angle_alpha   90.00
_cell.angle_beta   90.00
_cell.angle_gamma   90.00
#
_symmetry.space_group_name_H-M   'P 1'
#
loop_
_entity.id
_entity.type
_entity.pdbx_description
1 polymer ?
#
loop_
_entity_poly.entity_id
_entity_poly.type
_entity_poly.pdbx_seq_one_letter_code
_entity_poly.pdbx_strand_id
1 'polypeptide(L)'
;MRKILYLVIYAPLLFLSACDVHEWPEKPEFVKLHLRLNYETDMTEWKHFYDGSSVTEQGLGETYDNHRYDGKIRYIVRTYPVSEKMRSASDYTQEFVFTKDISEGYDHEVTLDLLPGKYNLMVWSDLAQTNGNDHFYDATNFAEIILQGDHKGNTNHRDAFRGTNNIGIVASIVEHTPYALDVVMQRPLAKFEFLTTDLKEFIDKEYQYLLKEAETRGEMPPTRVNTDDYKVVIYYSGYMPFAYNMNTDKPVDSKLGVSFESKIDVLNENEASLGFDYVFVNGKTSAVTVQIGLYDKEDSQLALSVPINVPLQRNHHTVVKGSFLMEETSGGITINPDFDGNHNIVIE
;
A
#
# COMPACT_ATOMS: atom_id res chain seq x y z
N MET A 1 89.00 -2.62 25.78
CA MET A 1 88.14 -3.46 24.86
C MET A 1 86.92 -4.08 25.54
N ARG A 2 86.91 -4.41 26.81
CA ARG A 2 85.76 -5.03 27.49
C ARG A 2 84.53 -4.10 27.66
N LYS A 3 84.73 -2.78 27.79
CA LYS A 3 83.62 -1.82 27.98
C LYS A 3 82.87 -1.49 26.70
N ILE A 4 83.46 -1.62 25.52
CA ILE A 4 82.87 -1.40 24.23
C ILE A 4 81.97 -2.57 23.85
N LEU A 5 82.27 -3.78 24.26
CA LEU A 5 81.53 -4.96 23.97
C LEU A 5 80.14 -4.97 24.66
N TYR A 6 80.05 -4.37 25.84
CA TYR A 6 78.74 -4.26 26.56
C TYR A 6 77.81 -3.22 25.91
N LEU A 7 78.33 -2.17 25.31
CA LEU A 7 77.60 -1.14 24.67
C LEU A 7 76.96 -1.65 23.35
N VAL A 8 77.64 -2.54 22.63
CA VAL A 8 77.20 -3.14 21.38
C VAL A 8 76.15 -4.21 21.63
N ILE A 9 76.07 -4.87 22.76
CA ILE A 9 75.10 -5.89 23.11
C ILE A 9 73.80 -5.26 23.64
N TYR A 10 73.85 -4.09 24.28
CA TYR A 10 72.68 -3.38 24.77
C TYR A 10 71.91 -2.55 23.69
N ALA A 11 72.63 -2.10 22.66
CA ALA A 11 72.03 -1.35 21.58
C ALA A 11 70.95 -2.10 20.78
N PRO A 12 71.11 -3.39 20.45
CA PRO A 12 70.06 -4.11 19.73
C PRO A 12 68.84 -4.51 20.62
N LEU A 13 68.98 -4.53 21.97
CA LEU A 13 67.86 -4.83 22.86
C LEU A 13 66.91 -3.65 23.03
N LEU A 14 67.32 -2.43 22.76
CA LEU A 14 66.42 -1.25 22.78
C LEU A 14 65.57 -1.09 21.52
N PHE A 15 65.92 -1.77 20.43
CA PHE A 15 65.12 -1.76 19.21
C PHE A 15 64.01 -2.84 19.18
N LEU A 16 64.02 -3.79 20.13
CA LEU A 16 63.01 -4.86 20.19
C LEU A 16 61.76 -4.46 21.01
N SER A 17 61.79 -3.32 21.70
CA SER A 17 60.64 -2.82 22.47
C SER A 17 59.77 -1.82 21.70
N ALA A 18 60.05 -1.57 20.41
CA ALA A 18 59.31 -0.65 19.57
C ALA A 18 58.39 -1.40 18.54
N CYS A 19 57.96 -2.62 18.82
CA CYS A 19 56.74 -3.13 18.21
C CYS A 19 55.59 -2.56 19.04
N ASP A 20 55.17 -1.36 18.72
CA ASP A 20 53.80 -0.97 19.01
C ASP A 20 52.94 -2.03 18.35
N VAL A 21 52.35 -2.90 19.17
CA VAL A 21 51.26 -3.73 18.76
C VAL A 21 50.18 -2.75 18.32
N HIS A 22 50.04 -2.56 17.02
CA HIS A 22 48.84 -1.87 16.51
C HIS A 22 47.66 -2.64 17.08
N GLU A 23 47.08 -2.07 18.11
CA GLU A 23 45.77 -2.53 18.57
C GLU A 23 44.86 -2.59 17.34
N TRP A 24 44.21 -3.73 17.15
CA TRP A 24 43.24 -3.85 16.11
C TRP A 24 42.22 -2.71 16.28
N PRO A 25 41.84 -2.00 15.22
CA PRO A 25 40.83 -0.95 15.34
C PRO A 25 39.66 -1.51 16.11
N GLU A 26 39.34 -0.85 17.22
CA GLU A 26 38.18 -1.25 18.02
C GLU A 26 37.00 -1.41 17.11
N LYS A 27 36.21 -2.50 17.29
CA LYS A 27 35.00 -2.69 16.53
C LYS A 27 34.15 -1.45 16.77
N PRO A 28 33.54 -0.87 15.72
CA PRO A 28 32.69 0.30 15.89
C PRO A 28 31.58 -0.05 16.89
N GLU A 29 31.46 0.71 17.95
CA GLU A 29 30.38 0.54 18.91
C GLU A 29 29.07 0.92 18.26
N PHE A 30 28.07 0.02 18.44
CA PHE A 30 26.71 0.32 18.01
C PHE A 30 26.08 1.38 18.92
N VAL A 31 25.35 2.28 18.33
CA VAL A 31 24.55 3.29 19.02
C VAL A 31 23.11 2.83 19.06
N LYS A 32 22.51 2.91 20.24
CA LYS A 32 21.09 2.57 20.41
C LYS A 32 20.20 3.71 19.91
N LEU A 33 19.41 3.44 18.89
CA LEU A 33 18.33 4.31 18.43
C LEU A 33 17.01 3.80 18.98
N HIS A 34 16.34 4.61 19.78
CA HIS A 34 14.95 4.36 20.17
C HIS A 34 14.02 4.98 19.13
N LEU A 35 13.46 4.14 18.28
CA LEU A 35 12.60 4.52 17.16
C LEU A 35 11.14 4.40 17.57
N ARG A 36 10.38 5.48 17.40
CA ARG A 36 8.94 5.53 17.58
C ARG A 36 8.25 5.76 16.24
N LEU A 37 7.36 4.84 15.86
CA LEU A 37 6.59 4.90 14.63
C LEU A 37 5.18 5.36 14.97
N ASN A 38 4.82 6.56 14.55
CA ASN A 38 3.53 7.20 14.79
C ASN A 38 2.70 7.17 13.51
N TYR A 39 1.56 6.49 13.53
CA TYR A 39 0.77 6.24 12.33
C TYR A 39 -0.34 7.25 12.13
N GLU A 40 -0.42 7.81 10.93
CA GLU A 40 -1.59 8.55 10.44
C GLU A 40 -2.60 7.56 9.84
N THR A 41 -3.37 6.89 10.71
CA THR A 41 -4.28 5.80 10.32
C THR A 41 -5.61 6.28 9.77
N ASP A 42 -6.07 7.46 10.18
CA ASP A 42 -7.34 8.03 9.74
C ASP A 42 -7.28 8.48 8.29
N MET A 43 -8.35 8.24 7.55
CA MET A 43 -8.53 8.75 6.19
C MET A 43 -9.63 9.82 6.17
N THR A 44 -9.43 10.88 5.41
CA THR A 44 -10.50 11.82 5.11
C THR A 44 -11.42 11.23 4.05
N GLU A 45 -12.72 11.14 4.34
CA GLU A 45 -13.70 10.71 3.35
C GLU A 45 -13.93 11.85 2.34
N TRP A 46 -13.82 11.51 1.06
CA TRP A 46 -14.01 12.42 -0.06
C TRP A 46 -15.17 11.94 -0.93
N LYS A 47 -16.32 12.60 -0.82
CA LYS A 47 -17.58 12.19 -1.46
C LYS A 47 -17.68 12.72 -2.87
N HIS A 48 -18.07 11.83 -3.77
CA HIS A 48 -18.34 12.12 -5.17
C HIS A 48 -19.68 11.53 -5.59
N PHE A 49 -20.29 12.13 -6.60
CA PHE A 49 -21.52 11.67 -7.19
C PHE A 49 -21.30 11.35 -8.68
N TYR A 50 -21.76 10.17 -9.09
CA TYR A 50 -21.76 9.72 -10.48
C TYR A 50 -23.20 9.80 -11.03
N ASP A 51 -23.38 10.48 -12.16
CA ASP A 51 -24.67 10.75 -12.80
C ASP A 51 -24.91 9.91 -14.07
N GLY A 52 -24.10 8.86 -14.29
CA GLY A 52 -24.12 8.04 -15.52
C GLY A 52 -23.15 8.53 -16.60
N SER A 53 -22.50 9.68 -16.45
CA SER A 53 -21.57 10.26 -17.43
C SER A 53 -20.28 10.82 -16.81
N SER A 54 -20.37 11.41 -15.64
CA SER A 54 -19.26 12.08 -14.97
C SER A 54 -19.29 11.90 -13.46
N VAL A 55 -18.16 12.15 -12.84
CA VAL A 55 -18.00 12.18 -11.38
C VAL A 55 -17.79 13.61 -10.94
N THR A 56 -18.66 14.10 -10.04
CA THR A 56 -18.59 15.45 -9.48
C THR A 56 -18.35 15.39 -7.98
N GLU A 57 -17.51 16.27 -7.45
CA GLU A 57 -17.26 16.36 -6.02
C GLU A 57 -18.49 16.89 -5.27
N GLN A 58 -18.88 16.21 -4.19
CA GLN A 58 -19.95 16.64 -3.29
C GLN A 58 -19.42 17.24 -1.97
N GLY A 59 -18.14 17.02 -1.66
CA GLY A 59 -17.48 17.56 -0.49
C GLY A 59 -16.67 16.55 0.32
N LEU A 60 -16.05 17.05 1.38
CA LEU A 60 -15.33 16.24 2.36
C LEU A 60 -16.31 15.74 3.41
N GLY A 61 -16.20 14.46 3.77
CA GLY A 61 -16.90 13.84 4.88
C GLY A 61 -16.11 13.87 6.16
N GLU A 62 -16.57 13.08 7.12
CA GLU A 62 -15.86 12.85 8.39
C GLU A 62 -14.62 11.98 8.17
N THR A 63 -13.71 12.01 9.14
CA THR A 63 -12.55 11.11 9.15
C THR A 63 -13.01 9.67 9.31
N TYR A 64 -12.53 8.79 8.45
CA TYR A 64 -12.87 7.38 8.44
C TYR A 64 -11.83 6.56 9.19
N ASP A 65 -12.27 5.80 10.21
CA ASP A 65 -11.43 4.86 10.95
C ASP A 65 -11.34 3.54 10.19
N ASN A 66 -10.13 3.20 9.74
CA ASN A 66 -9.85 2.02 8.93
C ASN A 66 -9.22 0.86 9.72
N HIS A 67 -9.31 0.85 11.04
CA HIS A 67 -8.58 -0.07 11.93
C HIS A 67 -9.18 -1.48 12.09
N ARG A 68 -10.01 -1.97 11.20
CA ARG A 68 -10.74 -3.24 11.42
C ARG A 68 -10.28 -4.38 10.53
N TYR A 69 -9.11 -4.95 10.81
CA TYR A 69 -8.73 -6.22 10.18
C TYR A 69 -7.86 -7.08 11.11
N ASP A 70 -7.86 -8.39 10.87
CA ASP A 70 -7.01 -9.34 11.58
C ASP A 70 -5.69 -9.54 10.83
N GLY A 71 -4.60 -9.80 11.55
CA GLY A 71 -3.31 -10.07 10.95
C GLY A 71 -2.14 -9.56 11.77
N LYS A 72 -0.97 -9.58 11.16
CA LYS A 72 0.26 -9.01 11.72
C LYS A 72 0.70 -7.81 10.91
N ILE A 73 1.02 -6.74 11.60
CA ILE A 73 1.71 -5.61 11.00
C ILE A 73 3.19 -5.99 10.88
N ARG A 74 3.77 -5.84 9.71
CA ARG A 74 5.20 -5.98 9.46
C ARG A 74 5.82 -4.59 9.36
N TYR A 75 7.01 -4.45 9.92
CA TYR A 75 7.83 -3.25 9.84
C TYR A 75 9.18 -3.65 9.25
N ILE A 76 9.55 -3.00 8.17
CA ILE A 76 10.88 -3.14 7.53
C ILE A 76 11.57 -1.80 7.65
N VAL A 77 12.61 -1.73 8.48
CA VAL A 77 13.41 -0.51 8.69
C VAL A 77 14.74 -0.68 8.00
N ARG A 78 15.08 0.23 7.09
CA ARG A 78 16.36 0.24 6.37
C ARG A 78 17.08 1.56 6.52
N THR A 79 18.40 1.49 6.64
CA THR A 79 19.28 2.67 6.63
C THR A 79 20.08 2.70 5.34
N TYR A 80 20.04 3.84 4.65
CA TYR A 80 20.80 4.08 3.41
C TYR A 80 21.82 5.19 3.62
N PRO A 81 23.03 5.09 3.08
CA PRO A 81 24.02 6.18 3.15
C PRO A 81 23.45 7.45 2.49
N VAL A 82 23.64 8.60 3.15
CA VAL A 82 23.13 9.90 2.62
C VAL A 82 23.72 10.27 1.26
N SER A 83 24.96 9.81 0.98
CA SER A 83 25.67 10.12 -0.26
C SER A 83 25.23 9.33 -1.48
N GLU A 84 24.39 8.30 -1.30
CA GLU A 84 24.02 7.39 -2.37
C GLU A 84 22.51 7.46 -2.65
N LYS A 85 22.16 7.53 -3.94
CA LYS A 85 20.77 7.30 -4.35
C LYS A 85 20.51 5.81 -4.27
N MET A 86 19.41 5.43 -3.61
CA MET A 86 18.95 4.05 -3.58
C MET A 86 18.72 3.55 -5.01
N ARG A 87 19.53 2.59 -5.45
CA ARG A 87 19.52 2.07 -6.83
C ARG A 87 19.04 0.64 -6.92
N SER A 88 19.22 -0.12 -5.85
CA SER A 88 18.86 -1.54 -5.80
C SER A 88 18.37 -1.98 -4.42
N ALA A 89 17.84 -3.19 -4.33
CA ALA A 89 17.39 -3.80 -3.09
C ALA A 89 18.49 -3.92 -2.04
N SER A 90 19.74 -4.03 -2.46
CA SER A 90 20.93 -4.27 -1.60
C SER A 90 21.71 -3.01 -1.21
N ASP A 91 21.22 -1.81 -1.55
CA ASP A 91 21.95 -0.56 -1.30
C ASP A 91 21.87 -0.09 0.18
N TYR A 92 21.10 -0.77 1.02
CA TYR A 92 20.98 -0.44 2.44
C TYR A 92 22.20 -0.91 3.24
N THR A 93 22.53 -0.15 4.29
CA THR A 93 23.63 -0.47 5.22
C THR A 93 23.18 -1.49 6.27
N GLN A 94 21.98 -1.33 6.81
CA GLN A 94 21.38 -2.21 7.81
C GLN A 94 19.86 -2.35 7.54
N GLU A 95 19.35 -3.54 7.86
CA GLU A 95 17.94 -3.85 7.79
C GLU A 95 17.46 -4.47 9.10
N PHE A 96 16.27 -4.09 9.53
CA PHE A 96 15.59 -4.65 10.67
C PHE A 96 14.14 -4.96 10.27
N VAL A 97 13.69 -6.16 10.60
CA VAL A 97 12.31 -6.60 10.30
C VAL A 97 11.64 -7.04 11.59
N PHE A 98 10.47 -6.47 11.85
CA PHE A 98 9.66 -6.77 13.02
C PHE A 98 8.23 -7.10 12.60
N THR A 99 7.54 -7.86 13.43
CA THR A 99 6.10 -8.09 13.29
C THR A 99 5.40 -7.90 14.63
N LYS A 100 4.18 -7.39 14.59
CA LYS A 100 3.33 -7.14 15.75
C LYS A 100 1.89 -7.56 15.44
N ASP A 101 1.16 -8.06 16.42
CA ASP A 101 -0.26 -8.32 16.23
C ASP A 101 -1.03 -7.00 16.10
N ILE A 102 -1.92 -6.93 15.11
CA ILE A 102 -2.68 -5.71 14.83
C ILE A 102 -3.59 -5.30 15.99
N SER A 103 -4.03 -6.25 16.79
CA SER A 103 -4.81 -5.99 18.02
C SER A 103 -4.08 -5.13 19.04
N GLU A 104 -2.75 -5.02 18.94
CA GLU A 104 -1.93 -4.17 19.80
C GLU A 104 -1.84 -2.72 19.32
N GLY A 105 -2.53 -2.39 18.22
CA GLY A 105 -2.50 -1.07 17.57
C GLY A 105 -1.31 -0.87 16.64
N TYR A 106 -1.35 0.21 15.86
CA TYR A 106 -0.33 0.49 14.84
C TYR A 106 0.95 1.08 15.39
N ASP A 107 0.86 1.96 16.39
CA ASP A 107 2.04 2.62 16.95
C ASP A 107 3.04 1.59 17.50
N HIS A 108 4.29 1.79 17.18
CA HIS A 108 5.34 0.85 17.52
C HIS A 108 6.60 1.56 17.99
N GLU A 109 7.18 1.03 19.07
CA GLU A 109 8.47 1.48 19.60
C GLU A 109 9.46 0.34 19.55
N VAL A 110 10.65 0.60 19.05
CA VAL A 110 11.72 -0.39 18.93
C VAL A 110 13.08 0.25 19.14
N THR A 111 14.00 -0.50 19.74
CA THR A 111 15.40 -0.07 19.88
C THR A 111 16.24 -0.79 18.84
N LEU A 112 16.95 -0.02 18.02
CA LEU A 112 17.85 -0.50 16.98
C LEU A 112 19.29 -0.25 17.38
N ASP A 113 20.16 -1.20 17.08
CA ASP A 113 21.62 -1.03 17.21
C ASP A 113 22.18 -0.60 15.85
N LEU A 114 22.53 0.70 15.72
CA LEU A 114 23.04 1.30 14.50
C LEU A 114 24.54 1.57 14.57
N LEU A 115 25.22 1.37 13.45
CA LEU A 115 26.60 1.85 13.30
C LEU A 115 26.60 3.39 13.26
N PRO A 116 27.67 4.05 13.80
CA PRO A 116 27.82 5.49 13.63
C PRO A 116 27.87 5.88 12.15
N GLY A 117 27.13 6.93 11.78
CA GLY A 117 27.06 7.38 10.39
C GLY A 117 25.93 8.37 10.12
N LYS A 118 25.81 8.80 8.88
CA LYS A 118 24.68 9.61 8.40
C LYS A 118 23.86 8.76 7.45
N TYR A 119 22.57 8.67 7.74
CA TYR A 119 21.66 7.78 7.02
C TYR A 119 20.36 8.47 6.61
N ASN A 120 19.81 8.02 5.49
CA ASN A 120 18.38 8.11 5.22
C ASN A 120 17.73 6.87 5.83
N LEU A 121 16.97 7.03 6.89
CA LEU A 121 16.15 5.98 7.47
C LEU A 121 14.84 5.91 6.69
N MET A 122 14.50 4.71 6.24
CA MET A 122 13.24 4.42 5.56
C MET A 122 12.52 3.27 6.25
N VAL A 123 11.24 3.45 6.46
CA VAL A 123 10.37 2.44 7.08
C VAL A 123 9.22 2.14 6.13
N TRP A 124 9.04 0.87 5.82
CA TRP A 124 7.85 0.34 5.18
C TRP A 124 7.08 -0.49 6.20
N SER A 125 5.76 -0.36 6.19
CA SER A 125 4.88 -1.17 7.02
C SER A 125 3.67 -1.61 6.22
N ASP A 126 3.36 -2.89 6.28
CA ASP A 126 2.24 -3.52 5.62
C ASP A 126 1.66 -4.65 6.49
N LEU A 127 0.56 -5.21 6.04
CA LEU A 127 -0.01 -6.40 6.66
C LEU A 127 0.62 -7.65 6.05
N ALA A 128 1.30 -8.40 6.91
CA ALA A 128 1.92 -9.67 6.57
C ALA A 128 0.99 -10.85 6.88
N GLN A 129 1.31 -12.00 6.31
CA GLN A 129 0.72 -13.27 6.73
C GLN A 129 1.05 -13.56 8.20
N THR A 130 0.32 -14.46 8.83
CA THR A 130 0.53 -14.85 10.24
C THR A 130 1.94 -15.38 10.52
N ASN A 131 2.62 -15.90 9.51
CA ASN A 131 4.03 -16.33 9.56
C ASN A 131 5.05 -15.20 9.29
N GLY A 132 4.59 -13.98 9.01
CA GLY A 132 5.43 -12.82 8.71
C GLY A 132 5.89 -12.70 7.26
N ASN A 133 5.49 -13.64 6.39
CA ASN A 133 5.83 -13.59 4.96
C ASN A 133 5.04 -12.49 4.23
N ASP A 134 5.50 -12.14 3.02
CA ASP A 134 4.81 -11.24 2.11
C ASP A 134 3.37 -11.69 1.88
N HIS A 135 2.46 -10.73 1.90
CA HIS A 135 1.05 -10.99 1.61
C HIS A 135 0.65 -10.28 0.31
N PHE A 136 0.58 -8.96 0.32
CA PHE A 136 0.17 -8.17 -0.84
C PHE A 136 1.32 -7.41 -1.50
N TYR A 137 2.44 -7.24 -0.81
CA TYR A 137 3.55 -6.42 -1.28
C TYR A 137 4.86 -7.19 -1.23
N ASP A 138 5.60 -7.19 -2.35
CA ASP A 138 7.02 -7.46 -2.35
C ASP A 138 7.76 -6.15 -2.02
N ALA A 139 8.22 -6.06 -0.78
CA ALA A 139 9.01 -4.92 -0.28
C ALA A 139 10.52 -5.23 -0.22
N THR A 140 10.98 -6.19 -1.00
CA THR A 140 12.41 -6.54 -1.09
C THR A 140 13.24 -5.37 -1.62
N ASN A 141 12.67 -4.57 -2.53
CA ASN A 141 13.30 -3.40 -3.11
C ASN A 141 12.48 -2.12 -2.80
N PHE A 142 12.99 -1.24 -1.95
CA PHE A 142 12.33 0.03 -1.63
C PHE A 142 12.32 1.04 -2.78
N ALA A 143 13.13 0.83 -3.81
CA ALA A 143 13.03 1.60 -5.05
C ALA A 143 11.88 1.13 -5.95
N GLU A 144 11.31 -0.04 -5.67
CA GLU A 144 10.25 -0.66 -6.47
C GLU A 144 9.49 -1.69 -5.62
N ILE A 145 8.64 -1.20 -4.72
CA ILE A 145 7.72 -2.06 -3.94
C ILE A 145 6.57 -2.47 -4.85
N ILE A 146 6.38 -3.77 -5.07
CA ILE A 146 5.49 -4.31 -6.09
C ILE A 146 4.28 -4.99 -5.45
N LEU A 147 3.09 -4.79 -6.01
CA LEU A 147 1.91 -5.59 -5.68
C LEU A 147 2.11 -7.04 -6.14
N GLN A 148 1.91 -8.00 -5.22
CA GLN A 148 2.11 -9.43 -5.48
C GLN A 148 0.83 -10.16 -5.87
N GLY A 149 1.02 -11.22 -6.67
CA GLY A 149 -0.02 -12.18 -7.03
C GLY A 149 -1.11 -11.62 -7.94
N ASP A 150 -2.23 -12.33 -7.98
CA ASP A 150 -3.44 -11.87 -8.63
C ASP A 150 -4.02 -10.69 -7.87
N HIS A 151 -4.50 -9.69 -8.61
CA HIS A 151 -5.05 -8.50 -7.99
C HIS A 151 -6.32 -8.83 -7.21
N LYS A 152 -6.31 -8.49 -5.92
CA LYS A 152 -7.45 -8.67 -5.02
C LYS A 152 -7.83 -7.32 -4.43
N GLY A 153 -8.91 -6.76 -4.92
CA GLY A 153 -9.57 -5.64 -4.26
C GLY A 153 -10.45 -6.09 -3.09
N ASN A 154 -11.26 -5.21 -2.59
CA ASN A 154 -12.25 -5.44 -1.54
C ASN A 154 -11.66 -6.02 -0.24
N THR A 155 -10.43 -5.64 0.09
CA THR A 155 -9.74 -6.06 1.30
C THR A 155 -8.93 -4.93 1.92
N ASN A 156 -9.16 -4.71 3.22
CA ASN A 156 -8.39 -3.72 3.99
C ASN A 156 -6.95 -4.19 4.28
N HIS A 157 -6.63 -5.46 4.05
CA HIS A 157 -5.27 -5.99 4.22
C HIS A 157 -4.26 -5.41 3.23
N ARG A 158 -4.71 -4.65 2.23
CA ARG A 158 -3.85 -3.90 1.29
C ARG A 158 -3.43 -2.52 1.80
N ASP A 159 -3.85 -2.14 3.00
CA ASP A 159 -3.33 -0.91 3.61
C ASP A 159 -1.84 -1.03 3.91
N ALA A 160 -1.11 0.04 3.66
CA ALA A 160 0.33 0.11 3.88
C ALA A 160 0.77 1.53 4.24
N PHE A 161 1.90 1.63 4.94
CA PHE A 161 2.44 2.89 5.41
C PHE A 161 3.92 2.99 5.12
N ARG A 162 4.38 4.21 4.95
CA ARG A 162 5.79 4.55 4.76
C ARG A 162 6.21 5.68 5.68
N GLY A 163 7.44 5.64 6.12
CA GLY A 163 8.06 6.74 6.85
C GLY A 163 9.49 6.96 6.40
N THR A 164 9.96 8.20 6.43
CA THR A 164 11.37 8.52 6.11
C THR A 164 11.90 9.57 7.04
N ASN A 165 13.17 9.47 7.41
CA ASN A 165 13.87 10.51 8.17
C ASN A 165 15.36 10.51 7.83
N ASN A 166 16.00 11.66 7.95
CA ASN A 166 17.44 11.80 7.82
C ASN A 166 18.07 11.85 9.20
N ILE A 167 18.95 10.91 9.50
CA ILE A 167 19.57 10.79 10.80
C ILE A 167 21.10 10.87 10.73
N GLY A 168 21.70 11.51 11.73
CA GLY A 168 23.14 11.49 11.96
C GLY A 168 23.46 10.83 13.30
N ILE A 169 24.05 9.65 13.27
CA ILE A 169 24.45 8.89 14.44
C ILE A 169 25.91 9.16 14.73
N VAL A 170 26.23 9.72 15.89
CA VAL A 170 27.58 10.07 16.31
C VAL A 170 27.96 9.21 17.49
N ALA A 171 29.13 8.54 17.41
CA ALA A 171 29.60 7.65 18.47
C ALA A 171 29.76 8.32 19.84
N SER A 172 30.05 9.64 19.87
CA SER A 172 30.23 10.39 21.13
C SER A 172 28.96 10.66 21.93
N ILE A 173 27.76 10.41 21.34
CA ILE A 173 26.47 10.54 22.03
C ILE A 173 26.19 9.29 22.89
N VAL A 174 27.01 8.28 22.76
CA VAL A 174 26.78 6.89 23.16
C VAL A 174 26.75 6.68 24.67
N GLU A 175 27.29 7.56 25.45
CA GLU A 175 27.65 7.10 26.79
C GLU A 175 26.46 6.87 27.73
N HIS A 176 25.26 7.44 27.53
CA HIS A 176 24.19 7.17 28.55
C HIS A 176 22.74 7.45 28.14
N THR A 177 22.43 7.92 26.91
CA THR A 177 21.03 8.19 26.54
C THR A 177 20.75 7.64 25.12
N PRO A 178 19.74 6.75 24.96
CA PRO A 178 19.32 6.31 23.63
C PRO A 178 18.92 7.52 22.78
N TYR A 179 19.40 7.59 21.56
CA TYR A 179 18.93 8.58 20.61
C TYR A 179 17.47 8.28 20.26
N ALA A 180 16.54 9.17 20.59
CA ALA A 180 15.13 8.99 20.29
C ALA A 180 14.78 9.65 18.97
N LEU A 181 14.03 8.94 18.12
CA LEU A 181 13.57 9.41 16.83
C LEU A 181 12.09 9.07 16.63
N ASP A 182 11.30 10.08 16.35
CA ASP A 182 9.91 9.92 15.92
C ASP A 182 9.84 9.90 14.38
N VAL A 183 9.17 8.91 13.83
CA VAL A 183 8.90 8.82 12.40
C VAL A 183 7.40 8.77 12.18
N VAL A 184 6.89 9.72 11.41
CA VAL A 184 5.49 9.73 11.00
C VAL A 184 5.31 8.74 9.85
N MET A 185 4.39 7.80 10.05
CA MET A 185 4.05 6.76 9.08
C MET A 185 2.79 7.18 8.32
N GLN A 186 2.94 7.44 7.03
CA GLN A 186 1.89 7.94 6.15
C GLN A 186 1.56 6.90 5.08
N ARG A 187 0.30 6.85 4.63
CA ARG A 187 -0.09 6.00 3.51
C ARG A 187 0.51 6.50 2.20
N PRO A 188 1.12 5.64 1.39
CA PRO A 188 1.42 5.93 -0.02
C PRO A 188 0.20 5.68 -0.92
N LEU A 189 -0.95 5.39 -0.34
CA LEU A 189 -2.17 4.91 -0.99
C LEU A 189 -3.31 5.92 -0.85
N ALA A 190 -4.26 5.82 -1.77
CA ALA A 190 -5.64 6.28 -1.63
C ALA A 190 -6.57 5.06 -1.65
N LYS A 191 -7.73 5.16 -1.01
CA LYS A 191 -8.81 4.18 -1.10
C LYS A 191 -9.93 4.77 -1.95
N PHE A 192 -10.57 3.96 -2.79
CA PHE A 192 -11.84 4.31 -3.40
C PHE A 192 -12.88 3.24 -3.10
N GLU A 193 -14.16 3.62 -3.14
CA GLU A 193 -15.30 2.74 -2.94
C GLU A 193 -16.48 3.19 -3.80
N PHE A 194 -17.22 2.22 -4.36
CA PHE A 194 -18.44 2.48 -5.07
C PHE A 194 -19.65 2.12 -4.22
N LEU A 195 -20.55 3.10 -4.02
CA LEU A 195 -21.83 2.91 -3.35
C LEU A 195 -22.94 3.10 -4.38
N THR A 196 -23.73 2.04 -4.60
CA THR A 196 -24.93 2.14 -5.43
C THR A 196 -26.09 2.72 -4.64
N THR A 197 -26.95 3.47 -5.32
CA THR A 197 -28.15 4.10 -4.73
C THR A 197 -29.45 3.56 -5.31
N ASP A 198 -29.36 2.60 -6.23
CA ASP A 198 -30.48 2.01 -6.96
C ASP A 198 -30.72 0.51 -6.61
N LEU A 199 -30.28 0.11 -5.41
CA LEU A 199 -30.42 -1.28 -4.93
C LEU A 199 -31.89 -1.72 -4.93
N LYS A 200 -32.80 -0.88 -4.45
CA LYS A 200 -34.21 -1.21 -4.37
C LYS A 200 -34.83 -1.43 -5.77
N GLU A 201 -34.54 -0.52 -6.68
CA GLU A 201 -35.03 -0.63 -8.06
C GLU A 201 -34.50 -1.90 -8.73
N PHE A 202 -33.25 -2.22 -8.52
CA PHE A 202 -32.62 -3.45 -9.02
C PHE A 202 -33.32 -4.69 -8.44
N ILE A 203 -33.49 -4.77 -7.12
CA ILE A 203 -34.18 -5.90 -6.47
C ILE A 203 -35.61 -6.04 -6.97
N ASP A 204 -36.34 -4.95 -7.09
CA ASP A 204 -37.74 -4.98 -7.58
C ASP A 204 -37.81 -5.48 -9.04
N LYS A 205 -36.91 -5.05 -9.92
CA LYS A 205 -36.80 -5.51 -11.31
C LYS A 205 -36.46 -7.00 -11.39
N GLU A 206 -35.44 -7.44 -10.69
CA GLU A 206 -34.99 -8.83 -10.68
C GLU A 206 -36.06 -9.76 -10.08
N TYR A 207 -36.77 -9.31 -9.06
CA TYR A 207 -37.87 -10.08 -8.49
C TYR A 207 -38.98 -10.32 -9.53
N GLN A 208 -39.37 -9.30 -10.30
CA GLN A 208 -40.39 -9.45 -11.38
C GLN A 208 -39.92 -10.38 -12.50
N TYR A 209 -38.61 -10.31 -12.83
CA TYR A 209 -38.03 -11.21 -13.82
C TYR A 209 -38.10 -12.68 -13.34
N LEU A 210 -37.65 -12.96 -12.10
CA LEU A 210 -37.66 -14.30 -11.52
C LEU A 210 -39.06 -14.87 -11.34
N LEU A 211 -40.07 -14.05 -11.01
CA LEU A 211 -41.47 -14.45 -10.97
C LEU A 211 -41.95 -14.95 -12.34
N LYS A 212 -41.65 -14.21 -13.40
CA LYS A 212 -42.04 -14.58 -14.76
C LYS A 212 -41.31 -15.85 -15.25
N GLU A 213 -40.05 -16.02 -14.89
CA GLU A 213 -39.31 -17.25 -15.19
C GLU A 213 -39.92 -18.46 -14.50
N ALA A 214 -40.21 -18.35 -13.20
CA ALA A 214 -40.82 -19.43 -12.42
C ALA A 214 -42.18 -19.84 -12.99
N GLU A 215 -43.03 -18.86 -13.37
CA GLU A 215 -44.29 -19.10 -14.03
C GLU A 215 -44.12 -19.87 -15.38
N THR A 216 -43.14 -19.46 -16.19
CA THR A 216 -42.83 -20.07 -17.47
C THR A 216 -42.35 -21.52 -17.32
N ARG A 217 -41.58 -21.81 -16.28
CA ARG A 217 -41.04 -23.15 -15.98
C ARG A 217 -42.01 -24.01 -15.17
N GLY A 218 -43.11 -23.44 -14.66
CA GLY A 218 -44.05 -24.14 -13.76
C GLY A 218 -43.41 -24.43 -12.39
N GLU A 219 -42.48 -23.61 -11.97
CA GLU A 219 -41.79 -23.72 -10.69
C GLU A 219 -42.41 -22.80 -9.63
N MET A 220 -42.10 -23.06 -8.34
CA MET A 220 -42.54 -22.15 -7.29
C MET A 220 -41.76 -20.83 -7.37
N PRO A 221 -42.45 -19.68 -7.31
CA PRO A 221 -41.81 -18.38 -7.37
C PRO A 221 -40.86 -18.17 -6.16
N PRO A 222 -39.74 -17.46 -6.33
CA PRO A 222 -38.88 -17.11 -5.24
C PRO A 222 -39.58 -16.16 -4.26
N THR A 223 -39.21 -16.23 -2.99
CA THR A 223 -39.78 -15.33 -1.96
C THR A 223 -39.07 -13.99 -1.88
N ARG A 224 -37.82 -13.93 -2.41
CA ARG A 224 -36.96 -12.75 -2.44
C ARG A 224 -35.85 -12.92 -3.49
N VAL A 225 -35.26 -11.82 -3.90
CA VAL A 225 -33.96 -11.80 -4.60
C VAL A 225 -32.85 -12.04 -3.59
N ASN A 226 -31.90 -12.92 -3.93
CA ASN A 226 -30.71 -13.13 -3.14
C ASN A 226 -29.56 -12.39 -3.81
N THR A 227 -29.00 -11.38 -3.14
CA THR A 227 -27.88 -10.58 -3.68
C THR A 227 -26.60 -11.39 -3.85
N ASP A 228 -26.45 -12.53 -3.15
CA ASP A 228 -25.30 -13.43 -3.32
C ASP A 228 -25.33 -14.20 -4.66
N ASP A 229 -26.46 -14.19 -5.38
CA ASP A 229 -26.57 -14.78 -6.72
C ASP A 229 -26.00 -13.85 -7.82
N TYR A 230 -25.50 -12.67 -7.44
CA TYR A 230 -24.94 -11.67 -8.33
C TYR A 230 -23.49 -11.38 -7.97
N LYS A 231 -22.67 -11.21 -9.01
CA LYS A 231 -21.25 -10.89 -8.91
C LYS A 231 -21.01 -9.50 -9.47
N VAL A 232 -20.25 -8.70 -8.73
CA VAL A 232 -19.73 -7.42 -9.21
C VAL A 232 -18.28 -7.63 -9.64
N VAL A 233 -17.90 -7.06 -10.79
CA VAL A 233 -16.52 -7.05 -11.25
C VAL A 233 -16.10 -5.61 -11.49
N ILE A 234 -15.03 -5.18 -10.84
CA ILE A 234 -14.42 -3.86 -11.03
C ILE A 234 -13.22 -4.02 -11.97
N TYR A 235 -13.29 -3.35 -13.12
CA TYR A 235 -12.26 -3.36 -14.16
C TYR A 235 -11.50 -2.06 -14.16
N TYR A 236 -10.18 -2.12 -14.09
CA TYR A 236 -9.34 -0.97 -14.42
C TYR A 236 -9.29 -0.85 -15.95
N SER A 237 -10.10 0.04 -16.51
CA SER A 237 -10.15 0.29 -17.96
C SER A 237 -8.99 1.19 -18.44
N GLY A 238 -8.22 1.74 -17.49
CA GLY A 238 -6.97 2.44 -17.72
C GLY A 238 -5.79 1.77 -17.01
N TYR A 239 -4.71 2.51 -16.87
CA TYR A 239 -3.53 2.05 -16.12
C TYR A 239 -3.80 2.04 -14.62
N MET A 240 -3.50 0.91 -13.97
CA MET A 240 -3.50 0.80 -12.51
C MET A 240 -2.05 0.92 -12.01
N PRO A 241 -1.73 1.85 -11.10
CA PRO A 241 -0.42 1.93 -10.45
C PRO A 241 -0.10 0.62 -9.71
N PHE A 242 1.02 -0.01 -10.08
CA PHE A 242 1.35 -1.37 -9.66
C PHE A 242 2.56 -1.45 -8.75
N ALA A 243 3.50 -0.52 -8.88
CA ALA A 243 4.71 -0.43 -8.07
C ALA A 243 4.92 0.97 -7.50
N TYR A 244 5.64 1.04 -6.38
CA TYR A 244 5.89 2.29 -5.66
C TYR A 244 7.36 2.41 -5.27
N ASN A 245 7.90 3.60 -5.39
CA ASN A 245 9.27 3.94 -5.00
C ASN A 245 9.29 4.85 -3.76
N MET A 246 9.82 4.34 -2.67
CA MET A 246 9.92 5.09 -1.40
C MET A 246 10.87 6.28 -1.47
N ASN A 247 11.92 6.22 -2.31
CA ASN A 247 12.89 7.29 -2.41
C ASN A 247 12.35 8.52 -3.15
N THR A 248 11.54 8.28 -4.20
CA THR A 248 10.89 9.36 -4.97
C THR A 248 9.50 9.70 -4.47
N ASP A 249 8.95 8.88 -3.58
CA ASP A 249 7.60 8.99 -3.02
C ASP A 249 6.50 9.01 -4.10
N LYS A 250 6.65 8.11 -5.10
CA LYS A 250 5.77 8.06 -6.27
C LYS A 250 5.56 6.63 -6.75
N PRO A 251 4.41 6.33 -7.41
CA PRO A 251 4.27 5.15 -8.25
C PRO A 251 5.33 5.17 -9.37
N VAL A 252 5.86 3.99 -9.74
CA VAL A 252 6.92 3.87 -10.74
C VAL A 252 6.59 2.91 -11.87
N ASP A 253 5.56 2.09 -11.70
CA ASP A 253 5.06 1.19 -12.74
C ASP A 253 3.55 1.04 -12.68
N SER A 254 2.94 0.57 -13.77
CA SER A 254 1.50 0.39 -13.92
C SER A 254 1.16 -0.82 -14.78
N LYS A 255 -0.02 -1.40 -14.55
CA LYS A 255 -0.56 -2.54 -15.30
C LYS A 255 -1.84 -2.15 -16.03
N LEU A 256 -2.08 -2.82 -17.16
CA LEU A 256 -3.34 -2.80 -17.90
C LEU A 256 -4.10 -4.11 -17.70
N GLY A 257 -5.43 -4.07 -17.91
CA GLY A 257 -6.27 -5.27 -17.87
C GLY A 257 -6.41 -5.87 -16.47
N VAL A 258 -6.28 -5.06 -15.44
CA VAL A 258 -6.47 -5.49 -14.05
C VAL A 258 -7.97 -5.44 -13.72
N SER A 259 -8.45 -6.46 -13.03
CA SER A 259 -9.80 -6.50 -12.49
C SER A 259 -9.84 -7.30 -11.19
N PHE A 260 -10.91 -7.15 -10.43
CA PHE A 260 -11.19 -7.97 -9.27
C PHE A 260 -12.69 -8.19 -9.09
N GLU A 261 -13.03 -9.32 -8.51
CA GLU A 261 -14.41 -9.66 -8.16
C GLU A 261 -14.79 -9.09 -6.80
N SER A 262 -16.02 -8.69 -6.69
CA SER A 262 -16.69 -8.19 -5.50
C SER A 262 -18.14 -8.70 -5.47
N LYS A 263 -18.89 -8.24 -4.48
CA LYS A 263 -20.30 -8.59 -4.29
C LYS A 263 -21.13 -7.34 -4.01
N ILE A 264 -22.44 -7.51 -4.01
CA ILE A 264 -23.38 -6.49 -3.54
C ILE A 264 -23.45 -6.59 -2.01
N ASP A 265 -22.79 -5.69 -1.29
CA ASP A 265 -22.79 -5.65 0.17
C ASP A 265 -23.84 -4.64 0.65
N VAL A 266 -25.00 -5.16 1.06
CA VAL A 266 -26.19 -4.37 1.38
C VAL A 266 -25.97 -3.54 2.65
N LEU A 267 -26.06 -2.23 2.53
CA LEU A 267 -25.96 -1.29 3.65
C LEU A 267 -27.33 -0.92 4.23
N ASN A 268 -28.31 -0.69 3.35
CA ASN A 268 -29.70 -0.39 3.70
C ASN A 268 -30.62 -0.74 2.53
N GLU A 269 -31.90 -0.41 2.62
CA GLU A 269 -32.90 -0.74 1.59
C GLU A 269 -32.57 -0.20 0.19
N ASN A 270 -31.89 0.95 0.12
CA ASN A 270 -31.61 1.65 -1.14
C ASN A 270 -30.15 1.62 -1.57
N GLU A 271 -29.23 1.36 -0.64
CA GLU A 271 -27.78 1.50 -0.86
C GLU A 271 -27.02 0.20 -0.57
N ALA A 272 -26.04 -0.08 -1.41
CA ALA A 272 -25.08 -1.15 -1.20
C ALA A 272 -23.67 -0.71 -1.60
N SER A 273 -22.64 -1.27 -0.94
CA SER A 273 -21.26 -1.19 -1.42
C SER A 273 -21.05 -2.23 -2.52
N LEU A 274 -20.47 -1.82 -3.63
CA LEU A 274 -20.15 -2.68 -4.77
C LEU A 274 -18.67 -3.10 -4.77
N GLY A 275 -17.89 -2.52 -3.90
CA GLY A 275 -16.49 -2.85 -3.71
C GLY A 275 -15.59 -1.64 -3.60
N PHE A 276 -14.37 -1.90 -3.11
CA PHE A 276 -13.35 -0.88 -2.89
C PHE A 276 -11.95 -1.40 -3.20
N ASP A 277 -11.00 -0.48 -3.38
CA ASP A 277 -9.60 -0.84 -3.56
C ASP A 277 -8.65 0.24 -3.05
N TYR A 278 -7.39 -0.18 -2.81
CA TYR A 278 -6.27 0.69 -2.45
C TYR A 278 -5.33 0.85 -3.63
N VAL A 279 -4.99 2.08 -3.95
CA VAL A 279 -4.18 2.42 -5.13
C VAL A 279 -2.99 3.27 -4.72
N PHE A 280 -1.80 2.95 -5.21
CA PHE A 280 -0.63 3.81 -5.06
C PHE A 280 -0.86 5.17 -5.73
N VAL A 281 -0.59 6.23 -4.98
CA VAL A 281 -0.71 7.61 -5.48
C VAL A 281 0.55 8.41 -5.18
N ASN A 282 0.80 9.42 -5.98
CA ASN A 282 1.80 10.42 -5.64
C ASN A 282 1.25 11.35 -4.55
N GLY A 283 2.06 12.29 -4.04
CA GLY A 283 1.62 13.26 -3.02
C GLY A 283 0.63 14.32 -3.52
N LYS A 284 0.11 14.18 -4.75
CA LYS A 284 -0.84 15.09 -5.39
C LYS A 284 -2.14 14.36 -5.71
N THR A 285 -3.17 15.09 -6.11
CA THR A 285 -4.39 14.52 -6.68
C THR A 285 -4.06 13.77 -7.97
N SER A 286 -4.57 12.55 -8.08
CA SER A 286 -4.44 11.68 -9.25
C SER A 286 -5.79 11.03 -9.56
N ALA A 287 -5.86 10.13 -10.52
CA ALA A 287 -7.07 9.42 -10.85
C ALA A 287 -6.75 8.04 -11.43
N VAL A 288 -7.74 7.13 -11.32
CA VAL A 288 -7.79 5.88 -12.07
C VAL A 288 -9.10 5.81 -12.84
N THR A 289 -9.09 5.10 -13.96
CA THR A 289 -10.30 4.88 -14.74
C THR A 289 -10.76 3.44 -14.57
N VAL A 290 -12.00 3.25 -14.12
CA VAL A 290 -12.59 1.94 -13.83
C VAL A 290 -13.97 1.79 -14.46
N GLN A 291 -14.42 0.55 -14.63
CA GLN A 291 -15.79 0.19 -15.00
C GLN A 291 -16.32 -0.81 -13.99
N ILE A 292 -17.62 -0.79 -13.78
CA ILE A 292 -18.34 -1.71 -12.89
C ILE A 292 -19.22 -2.59 -13.75
N GLY A 293 -18.98 -3.90 -13.71
CA GLY A 293 -19.81 -4.91 -14.35
C GLY A 293 -20.64 -5.67 -13.31
N LEU A 294 -21.91 -5.89 -13.59
CA LEU A 294 -22.80 -6.75 -12.80
C LEU A 294 -23.12 -8.01 -13.60
N TYR A 295 -23.01 -9.15 -12.95
CA TYR A 295 -23.21 -10.48 -13.54
C TYR A 295 -24.16 -11.31 -12.68
N ASP A 296 -24.97 -12.15 -13.33
CA ASP A 296 -25.77 -13.16 -12.65
C ASP A 296 -24.92 -14.41 -12.30
N LYS A 297 -25.54 -15.39 -11.68
CA LYS A 297 -24.91 -16.67 -11.31
C LYS A 297 -24.50 -17.55 -12.50
N GLU A 298 -25.02 -17.31 -13.69
CA GLU A 298 -24.65 -17.94 -14.95
C GLU A 298 -23.54 -17.17 -15.70
N ASP A 299 -22.92 -16.15 -15.07
CA ASP A 299 -21.94 -15.24 -15.65
C ASP A 299 -22.48 -14.40 -16.82
N SER A 300 -23.79 -14.22 -16.92
CA SER A 300 -24.42 -13.31 -17.89
C SER A 300 -24.29 -11.87 -17.38
N GLN A 301 -23.79 -11.00 -18.23
CA GLN A 301 -23.64 -9.59 -17.88
C GLN A 301 -25.00 -8.88 -17.88
N LEU A 302 -25.41 -8.35 -16.72
CA LEU A 302 -26.66 -7.62 -16.52
C LEU A 302 -26.51 -6.12 -16.70
N ALA A 303 -25.36 -5.57 -16.24
CA ALA A 303 -25.03 -4.17 -16.38
C ALA A 303 -23.52 -3.97 -16.58
N LEU A 304 -23.15 -2.90 -17.25
CA LEU A 304 -21.76 -2.44 -17.38
C LEU A 304 -21.73 -0.92 -17.45
N SER A 305 -21.08 -0.29 -16.50
CA SER A 305 -20.92 1.16 -16.50
C SER A 305 -20.03 1.63 -17.66
N VAL A 306 -20.18 2.88 -18.07
CA VAL A 306 -19.16 3.56 -18.87
C VAL A 306 -17.86 3.70 -18.05
N PRO A 307 -16.69 3.98 -18.69
CA PRO A 307 -15.47 4.26 -17.94
C PRO A 307 -15.63 5.44 -16.99
N ILE A 308 -15.41 5.21 -15.71
CA ILE A 308 -15.56 6.18 -14.61
C ILE A 308 -14.16 6.66 -14.21
N ASN A 309 -13.92 7.96 -14.29
CA ASN A 309 -12.67 8.54 -13.83
C ASN A 309 -12.79 8.87 -12.33
N VAL A 310 -12.14 8.05 -11.49
CA VAL A 310 -12.20 8.17 -10.03
C VAL A 310 -11.06 9.03 -9.55
N PRO A 311 -11.32 10.21 -8.96
CA PRO A 311 -10.28 11.05 -8.39
C PRO A 311 -9.73 10.43 -7.11
N LEU A 312 -8.40 10.49 -6.96
CA LEU A 312 -7.67 9.91 -5.84
C LEU A 312 -6.76 10.95 -5.20
N GLN A 313 -6.71 10.93 -3.89
CA GLN A 313 -5.77 11.73 -3.11
C GLN A 313 -5.20 10.88 -1.99
N ARG A 314 -3.90 11.04 -1.72
CA ARG A 314 -3.22 10.31 -0.64
C ARG A 314 -3.98 10.47 0.68
N ASN A 315 -4.08 9.36 1.42
CA ASN A 315 -4.76 9.30 2.72
C ASN A 315 -6.25 9.74 2.69
N HIS A 316 -6.89 9.63 1.50
CA HIS A 316 -8.32 9.87 1.35
C HIS A 316 -9.03 8.58 0.95
N HIS A 317 -10.26 8.46 1.45
CA HIS A 317 -11.24 7.44 1.04
C HIS A 317 -12.24 8.10 0.10
N THR A 318 -12.04 7.94 -1.20
CA THR A 318 -12.93 8.45 -2.24
C THR A 318 -14.16 7.57 -2.34
N VAL A 319 -15.32 8.07 -1.95
CA VAL A 319 -16.61 7.37 -2.07
C VAL A 319 -17.36 7.92 -3.27
N VAL A 320 -17.59 7.08 -4.28
CA VAL A 320 -18.36 7.42 -5.48
C VAL A 320 -19.74 6.83 -5.36
N LYS A 321 -20.77 7.67 -5.22
CA LYS A 321 -22.18 7.28 -5.16
C LYS A 321 -22.85 7.45 -6.51
N GLY A 322 -23.66 6.49 -6.91
CA GLY A 322 -24.41 6.56 -8.16
C GLY A 322 -25.35 5.37 -8.36
N SER A 323 -26.04 5.35 -9.49
CA SER A 323 -26.89 4.25 -9.91
C SER A 323 -26.08 3.33 -10.82
N PHE A 324 -25.56 2.23 -10.28
CA PHE A 324 -24.68 1.31 -11.02
C PHE A 324 -25.32 -0.02 -11.39
N LEU A 325 -26.39 -0.43 -10.69
CA LEU A 325 -27.05 -1.73 -10.90
C LEU A 325 -28.08 -1.68 -12.01
N MET A 326 -28.62 -0.50 -12.31
CA MET A 326 -29.65 -0.29 -13.33
C MET A 326 -29.10 0.30 -14.64
N GLU A 327 -27.77 0.54 -14.71
CA GLU A 327 -27.16 0.98 -15.97
C GLU A 327 -27.36 -0.04 -17.06
N GLU A 328 -28.09 0.35 -18.12
CA GLU A 328 -28.25 -0.51 -19.27
C GLU A 328 -26.89 -0.75 -19.94
N THR A 329 -26.62 -2.01 -20.27
CA THR A 329 -25.53 -2.35 -21.17
C THR A 329 -25.78 -1.65 -22.49
N SER A 330 -25.22 -0.47 -22.69
CA SER A 330 -25.24 0.18 -24.01
C SER A 330 -24.52 -0.76 -24.97
N GLY A 331 -25.31 -1.37 -25.87
CA GLY A 331 -24.95 -2.51 -26.67
C GLY A 331 -23.59 -2.46 -27.31
N GLY A 332 -22.81 -3.48 -26.99
CA GLY A 332 -21.54 -3.79 -27.65
C GLY A 332 -20.35 -3.06 -27.05
N ILE A 333 -19.47 -3.83 -26.39
CA ILE A 333 -18.10 -3.41 -26.13
C ILE A 333 -17.48 -3.10 -27.49
N THR A 334 -17.45 -1.83 -27.89
CA THR A 334 -16.54 -1.40 -28.91
C THR A 334 -15.18 -1.30 -28.19
N ILE A 335 -14.47 -2.43 -28.12
CA ILE A 335 -13.03 -2.35 -27.92
C ILE A 335 -12.56 -1.56 -29.12
N ASN A 336 -12.26 -0.28 -28.92
CA ASN A 336 -11.63 0.51 -29.96
C ASN A 336 -10.22 -0.08 -30.18
N PRO A 337 -9.97 -0.81 -31.29
CA PRO A 337 -8.66 -1.40 -31.55
C PRO A 337 -7.61 -0.35 -31.92
N ASP A 338 -8.03 0.90 -32.13
CA ASP A 338 -7.16 2.05 -32.37
C ASP A 338 -6.71 2.69 -31.04
N PHE A 339 -6.18 1.87 -30.14
CA PHE A 339 -5.40 2.35 -29.02
C PHE A 339 -4.00 2.69 -29.56
N ASP A 340 -3.88 3.85 -30.21
CA ASP A 340 -2.58 4.42 -30.52
C ASP A 340 -1.98 4.95 -29.22
N GLY A 341 -0.96 4.26 -28.73
CA GLY A 341 -0.29 4.40 -27.43
C GLY A 341 0.32 5.78 -27.11
N ASN A 342 -0.39 6.87 -27.40
CA ASN A 342 0.04 8.26 -27.13
C ASN A 342 -0.82 8.95 -26.07
N HIS A 343 -0.95 8.34 -24.91
CA HIS A 343 -1.28 9.13 -23.71
C HIS A 343 -0.01 9.31 -22.90
N ASN A 344 0.69 10.41 -23.17
CA ASN A 344 1.71 10.93 -22.29
C ASN A 344 1.04 11.31 -20.96
N ILE A 345 1.01 10.36 -20.01
CA ILE A 345 0.85 10.73 -18.61
C ILE A 345 2.18 11.36 -18.23
N VAL A 346 2.23 12.69 -18.28
CA VAL A 346 3.33 13.46 -17.72
C VAL A 346 3.23 13.25 -16.22
N ILE A 347 4.02 12.31 -15.69
CA ILE A 347 4.28 12.19 -14.27
C ILE A 347 5.33 13.26 -13.98
N GLU A 348 4.87 14.50 -13.70
CA GLU A 348 5.73 15.54 -13.16
C GLU A 348 5.98 15.35 -11.66
#